data_bfe30a30fa439bad8eb304f16e4bb46b
#
_entry.id   bfe30a30fa439bad8eb304f16e4bb46b
#
_cell.length_a   1.000
_cell.length_b   1.000
_cell.length_c   1.000
_cell.angle_alpha   90.00
_cell.angle_beta   90.00
_cell.angle_gamma   90.00
#
_symmetry.space_group_name_H-M   'P 1'
#
loop_
_entity.id
_entity.type
_entity.pdbx_description
1 polymer ?
#
loop_
_entity_poly.entity_id
_entity_poly.type
_entity_poly.pdbx_seq_one_letter_code
_entity_poly.pdbx_strand_id
1 'polypeptide(L)'
;MRLAVFQQKSLASLAQHSDNDNDLLDSYSKTVVDVVENASPAVVSVSLSSGGSGTGFIVSPDGYAITNDHVINGSHGVQCSLVDGREVEAEVVGSDPATDIALLRLANSSSGWPALTLGDSTKLRVGQMAIAIGNPIGFSHSVSAGVVSALGRSLPSRSGRPIDNIIQTDVALNPGNSGGPLMNSAGEAIGVNTAIIQGAQGIGFSVPLATANWVVSEILTRGSVLRPYVGVVAATVAAPSLASLQRRLGLQSNTLVRVADVDPNGPSAAAGIRGGDWIVALDGRPISSMDEMYKELGCKKPDSSVQITVVRDMSSVFNLSVKLGGK
;
A
#
# COMPACT_ATOMS: atom_id res chain seq x y z
N MET A 1 -29.41 -24.19 -50.31
CA MET A 1 -29.52 -22.72 -50.48
C MET A 1 -30.35 -22.01 -49.39
N ARG A 2 -31.13 -22.69 -48.55
CA ARG A 2 -31.89 -22.05 -47.43
C ARG A 2 -31.15 -21.96 -46.08
N LEU A 3 -30.10 -22.74 -45.82
CA LEU A 3 -29.35 -22.70 -44.57
C LEU A 3 -28.35 -21.50 -44.47
N ALA A 4 -27.76 -21.09 -45.58
CA ALA A 4 -26.78 -19.99 -45.61
C ALA A 4 -27.41 -18.61 -45.34
N VAL A 5 -28.68 -18.41 -45.68
CA VAL A 5 -29.39 -17.16 -45.50
C VAL A 5 -29.81 -16.97 -44.00
N PHE A 6 -30.00 -18.08 -43.28
CA PHE A 6 -30.32 -18.01 -41.84
C PHE A 6 -29.12 -17.67 -40.98
N GLN A 7 -27.89 -18.13 -41.31
CA GLN A 7 -26.67 -17.79 -40.59
C GLN A 7 -26.23 -16.34 -40.81
N GLN A 8 -26.40 -15.77 -42.01
CA GLN A 8 -26.06 -14.36 -42.26
C GLN A 8 -27.01 -13.37 -41.57
N LYS A 9 -28.30 -13.70 -41.42
CA LYS A 9 -29.24 -12.86 -40.64
C LYS A 9 -29.00 -12.92 -39.13
N SER A 10 -28.53 -14.05 -38.60
CA SER A 10 -28.18 -14.20 -37.18
C SER A 10 -26.95 -13.39 -36.81
N LEU A 11 -25.89 -13.38 -37.64
CA LEU A 11 -24.67 -12.62 -37.40
C LEU A 11 -24.86 -11.09 -37.52
N ALA A 12 -25.68 -10.65 -38.50
CA ALA A 12 -26.02 -9.22 -38.62
C ALA A 12 -26.91 -8.71 -37.49
N SER A 13 -27.77 -9.56 -36.93
CA SER A 13 -28.60 -9.23 -35.74
C SER A 13 -27.77 -9.16 -34.46
N LEU A 14 -26.71 -9.97 -34.31
CA LEU A 14 -25.80 -9.92 -33.17
C LEU A 14 -24.86 -8.70 -33.24
N ALA A 15 -24.43 -8.28 -34.42
CA ALA A 15 -23.62 -7.08 -34.59
C ALA A 15 -24.43 -5.78 -34.36
N GLN A 16 -25.71 -5.76 -34.66
CA GLN A 16 -26.60 -4.60 -34.39
C GLN A 16 -27.01 -4.48 -32.91
N HIS A 17 -26.89 -5.56 -32.10
CA HIS A 17 -27.13 -5.48 -30.64
C HIS A 17 -25.97 -4.87 -29.87
N SER A 18 -24.72 -4.96 -30.36
CA SER A 18 -23.55 -4.40 -29.65
C SER A 18 -23.47 -2.88 -29.70
N ASP A 19 -23.96 -2.24 -30.76
CA ASP A 19 -23.99 -0.77 -30.88
C ASP A 19 -25.13 -0.12 -30.06
N ASN A 20 -26.19 -0.87 -29.74
CA ASN A 20 -27.35 -0.36 -29.03
C ASN A 20 -27.24 -0.47 -27.50
N ASP A 21 -26.29 -1.28 -26.97
CA ASP A 21 -26.13 -1.51 -25.53
C ASP A 21 -25.49 -0.30 -24.83
N ASN A 22 -24.55 0.37 -25.50
CA ASN A 22 -23.90 1.58 -24.99
C ASN A 22 -24.86 2.78 -24.84
N ASP A 23 -25.92 2.85 -25.66
CA ASP A 23 -26.95 3.89 -25.58
C ASP A 23 -27.92 3.64 -24.41
N LEU A 24 -27.94 2.43 -23.85
CA LEU A 24 -28.80 2.05 -22.70
C LEU A 24 -28.10 2.20 -21.35
N LEU A 25 -26.75 2.39 -21.33
CA LEU A 25 -26.01 2.60 -20.10
C LEU A 25 -26.28 3.98 -19.51
N ASP A 26 -26.58 4.02 -18.21
CA ASP A 26 -26.58 5.27 -17.48
C ASP A 26 -25.16 5.85 -17.32
N SER A 27 -25.05 7.10 -16.91
CA SER A 27 -23.76 7.79 -16.77
C SER A 27 -22.80 7.09 -15.79
N TYR A 28 -23.34 6.43 -14.77
CA TYR A 28 -22.54 5.67 -13.81
C TYR A 28 -21.94 4.41 -14.47
N SER A 29 -22.78 3.60 -15.08
CA SER A 29 -22.37 2.37 -15.76
C SER A 29 -21.37 2.66 -16.87
N LYS A 30 -21.63 3.71 -17.68
CA LYS A 30 -20.71 4.16 -18.73
C LYS A 30 -19.34 4.53 -18.17
N THR A 31 -19.31 5.33 -17.08
CA THR A 31 -18.03 5.70 -16.45
C THR A 31 -17.25 4.46 -15.98
N VAL A 32 -17.92 3.48 -15.35
CA VAL A 32 -17.25 2.27 -14.88
C VAL A 32 -16.73 1.45 -16.05
N VAL A 33 -17.53 1.26 -17.11
CA VAL A 33 -17.13 0.53 -18.32
C VAL A 33 -15.92 1.20 -18.97
N ASP A 34 -16.00 2.51 -19.24
CA ASP A 34 -14.92 3.28 -19.88
C ASP A 34 -13.60 3.17 -19.10
N VAL A 35 -13.66 3.28 -17.76
CA VAL A 35 -12.47 3.14 -16.89
C VAL A 35 -11.88 1.76 -16.96
N VAL A 36 -12.72 0.72 -16.92
CA VAL A 36 -12.26 -0.67 -16.95
C VAL A 36 -11.65 -1.04 -18.30
N GLU A 37 -12.30 -0.68 -19.40
CA GLU A 37 -11.80 -0.95 -20.76
C GLU A 37 -10.43 -0.30 -21.00
N ASN A 38 -10.26 0.96 -20.58
CA ASN A 38 -9.02 1.70 -20.73
C ASN A 38 -7.90 1.19 -19.81
N ALA A 39 -8.22 0.76 -18.58
CA ALA A 39 -7.24 0.33 -17.60
C ALA A 39 -6.82 -1.14 -17.77
N SER A 40 -7.73 -2.01 -18.20
CA SER A 40 -7.54 -3.46 -18.29
C SER A 40 -6.26 -3.92 -18.99
N PRO A 41 -5.83 -3.33 -20.11
CA PRO A 41 -4.60 -3.75 -20.77
C PRO A 41 -3.33 -3.60 -19.93
N ALA A 42 -3.35 -2.70 -18.93
CA ALA A 42 -2.22 -2.44 -18.04
C ALA A 42 -2.31 -3.18 -16.70
N VAL A 43 -3.42 -3.90 -16.43
CA VAL A 43 -3.59 -4.68 -15.20
C VAL A 43 -3.16 -6.11 -15.43
N VAL A 44 -2.29 -6.62 -14.59
CA VAL A 44 -1.70 -7.96 -14.72
C VAL A 44 -2.03 -8.83 -13.52
N SER A 45 -2.21 -10.14 -13.75
CA SER A 45 -2.13 -11.13 -12.67
C SER A 45 -0.66 -11.32 -12.30
N VAL A 46 -0.38 -11.44 -11.02
CA VAL A 46 0.95 -11.75 -10.49
C VAL A 46 0.88 -13.09 -9.78
N SER A 47 1.65 -14.05 -10.22
CA SER A 47 1.69 -15.40 -9.65
C SER A 47 3.10 -15.82 -9.27
N LEU A 48 3.20 -16.59 -8.18
CA LEU A 48 4.43 -17.13 -7.66
C LEU A 48 4.56 -18.61 -8.03
N SER A 49 5.78 -19.05 -8.34
CA SER A 49 6.09 -20.49 -8.56
C SER A 49 5.83 -21.33 -7.31
N SER A 50 5.90 -20.73 -6.11
CA SER A 50 5.61 -21.39 -4.83
C SER A 50 4.11 -21.52 -4.50
N GLY A 51 3.24 -21.02 -5.38
CA GLY A 51 1.81 -20.85 -5.12
C GLY A 51 1.51 -19.49 -4.48
N GLY A 52 0.33 -19.00 -4.71
CA GLY A 52 -0.09 -17.65 -4.35
C GLY A 52 -0.18 -16.75 -5.58
N SER A 53 -1.13 -15.85 -5.54
CA SER A 53 -1.38 -14.90 -6.63
C SER A 53 -1.97 -13.60 -6.11
N GLY A 54 -1.85 -12.56 -6.91
CA GLY A 54 -2.45 -11.25 -6.71
C GLY A 54 -2.54 -10.51 -8.02
N THR A 55 -2.68 -9.23 -7.92
CA THR A 55 -2.75 -8.32 -9.07
C THR A 55 -1.59 -7.33 -9.02
N GLY A 56 -1.20 -6.82 -10.17
CA GLY A 56 -0.31 -5.68 -10.34
C GLY A 56 -0.82 -4.78 -11.46
N PHE A 57 -0.20 -3.64 -11.63
CA PHE A 57 -0.51 -2.76 -12.77
C PHE A 57 0.74 -2.04 -13.26
N ILE A 58 0.83 -1.90 -14.57
CA ILE A 58 1.95 -1.31 -15.26
C ILE A 58 1.84 0.22 -15.19
N VAL A 59 2.93 0.89 -14.78
CA VAL A 59 2.99 2.34 -14.56
C VAL A 59 3.89 3.06 -15.55
N SER A 60 4.63 2.31 -16.38
CA SER A 60 5.53 2.88 -17.38
C SER A 60 5.60 2.00 -18.63
N PRO A 61 5.68 2.59 -19.84
CA PRO A 61 5.88 1.85 -21.08
C PRO A 61 7.15 0.99 -21.10
N ASP A 62 8.11 1.29 -20.24
CA ASP A 62 9.32 0.49 -20.05
C ASP A 62 9.08 -0.82 -19.30
N GLY A 63 7.86 -1.08 -18.80
CA GLY A 63 7.48 -2.31 -18.12
C GLY A 63 7.66 -2.27 -16.61
N TYR A 64 7.78 -1.12 -15.97
CA TYR A 64 7.65 -1.03 -14.53
C TYR A 64 6.20 -1.23 -14.12
N ALA A 65 5.99 -2.09 -13.12
CA ALA A 65 4.67 -2.37 -12.57
C ALA A 65 4.70 -2.34 -11.04
N ILE A 66 3.58 -1.95 -10.45
CA ILE A 66 3.39 -1.90 -8.99
C ILE A 66 2.51 -3.07 -8.57
N THR A 67 2.84 -3.68 -7.43
CA THR A 67 2.01 -4.65 -6.71
C THR A 67 2.24 -4.50 -5.21
N ASN A 68 1.67 -5.38 -4.38
CA ASN A 68 1.97 -5.40 -2.95
C ASN A 68 3.21 -6.26 -2.63
N ASP A 69 3.91 -5.90 -1.54
CA ASP A 69 5.01 -6.70 -0.98
C ASP A 69 4.53 -8.10 -0.58
N HIS A 70 3.36 -8.21 0.05
CA HIS A 70 2.82 -9.51 0.45
C HIS A 70 2.45 -10.42 -0.74
N VAL A 71 2.18 -9.86 -1.91
CA VAL A 71 1.90 -10.62 -3.14
C VAL A 71 3.17 -11.30 -3.65
N ILE A 72 4.31 -10.61 -3.61
CA ILE A 72 5.60 -11.18 -4.04
C ILE A 72 6.21 -12.12 -2.99
N ASN A 73 5.84 -11.96 -1.72
CA ASN A 73 6.23 -12.80 -0.58
C ASN A 73 7.74 -13.14 -0.52
N GLY A 74 8.60 -12.14 -0.79
CA GLY A 74 10.05 -12.29 -0.80
C GLY A 74 10.66 -13.00 -2.02
N SER A 75 9.87 -13.27 -3.05
CA SER A 75 10.36 -13.81 -4.31
C SER A 75 11.20 -12.79 -5.07
N HIS A 76 12.22 -13.23 -5.79
CA HIS A 76 13.04 -12.38 -6.66
C HIS A 76 12.46 -12.24 -8.07
N GLY A 77 11.58 -13.14 -8.48
CA GLY A 77 10.91 -13.13 -9.77
C GLY A 77 9.50 -13.70 -9.67
N VAL A 78 8.64 -13.23 -10.53
CA VAL A 78 7.22 -13.60 -10.58
C VAL A 78 6.79 -13.79 -12.03
N GLN A 79 5.70 -14.53 -12.24
CA GLN A 79 5.04 -14.65 -13.53
C GLN A 79 3.88 -13.65 -13.60
N CYS A 80 3.87 -12.82 -14.64
CA CYS A 80 2.77 -11.91 -14.92
C CYS A 80 1.95 -12.40 -16.11
N SER A 81 0.62 -12.36 -16.00
CA SER A 81 -0.29 -12.67 -17.11
C SER A 81 -1.16 -11.46 -17.42
N LEU A 82 -1.24 -11.10 -18.70
CA LEU A 82 -2.04 -9.99 -19.20
C LEU A 82 -3.42 -10.50 -19.69
N VAL A 83 -4.36 -9.56 -19.83
CA VAL A 83 -5.72 -9.86 -20.29
C VAL A 83 -5.77 -10.45 -21.70
N ASP A 84 -4.79 -10.15 -22.55
CA ASP A 84 -4.67 -10.69 -23.92
C ASP A 84 -4.08 -12.11 -23.97
N GLY A 85 -3.81 -12.71 -22.80
CA GLY A 85 -3.28 -14.06 -22.66
C GLY A 85 -1.75 -14.14 -22.74
N ARG A 86 -1.05 -13.02 -22.90
CA ARG A 86 0.42 -13.02 -22.81
C ARG A 86 0.87 -13.31 -21.39
N GLU A 87 1.83 -14.21 -21.26
CA GLU A 87 2.55 -14.49 -20.04
C GLU A 87 3.97 -13.95 -20.14
N VAL A 88 4.45 -13.30 -19.10
CA VAL A 88 5.77 -12.67 -19.08
C VAL A 88 6.38 -12.80 -17.69
N GLU A 89 7.67 -13.12 -17.65
CA GLU A 89 8.45 -13.06 -16.42
C GLU A 89 8.68 -11.61 -16.02
N ALA A 90 8.63 -11.36 -14.73
CA ALA A 90 8.97 -10.06 -14.16
C ALA A 90 9.95 -10.24 -12.99
N GLU A 91 10.97 -9.41 -13.00
CA GLU A 91 11.94 -9.29 -11.92
C GLU A 91 11.38 -8.39 -10.81
N VAL A 92 11.62 -8.74 -9.56
CA VAL A 92 11.34 -7.87 -8.41
C VAL A 92 12.51 -6.89 -8.26
N VAL A 93 12.30 -5.64 -8.64
CA VAL A 93 13.31 -4.57 -8.54
C VAL A 93 13.56 -4.20 -7.07
N GLY A 94 12.50 -4.22 -6.26
CA GLY A 94 12.57 -3.99 -4.82
C GLY A 94 11.19 -3.94 -4.20
N SER A 95 11.16 -3.96 -2.87
CA SER A 95 9.90 -3.84 -2.12
C SER A 95 10.08 -3.08 -0.81
N ASP A 96 8.97 -2.63 -0.25
CA ASP A 96 8.89 -1.99 1.04
C ASP A 96 7.77 -2.64 1.89
N PRO A 97 8.12 -3.59 2.77
CA PRO A 97 7.16 -4.23 3.66
C PRO A 97 6.43 -3.26 4.61
N ALA A 98 7.00 -2.07 4.85
CA ALA A 98 6.40 -1.08 5.74
C ALA A 98 5.20 -0.35 5.11
N THR A 99 5.14 -0.26 3.78
CA THR A 99 3.99 0.29 3.05
C THR A 99 3.25 -0.76 2.23
N ASP A 100 3.74 -2.01 2.26
CA ASP A 100 3.18 -3.11 1.46
C ASP A 100 3.20 -2.83 -0.06
N ILE A 101 4.28 -2.20 -0.55
CA ILE A 101 4.48 -1.88 -1.97
C ILE A 101 5.68 -2.64 -2.51
N ALA A 102 5.56 -3.18 -3.72
CA ALA A 102 6.66 -3.77 -4.49
C ALA A 102 6.68 -3.22 -5.92
N LEU A 103 7.88 -3.07 -6.46
CA LEU A 103 8.15 -2.67 -7.83
C LEU A 103 8.65 -3.87 -8.62
N LEU A 104 7.99 -4.12 -9.73
CA LEU A 104 8.33 -5.16 -10.69
C LEU A 104 8.89 -4.54 -11.96
N ARG A 105 9.69 -5.31 -12.69
CA ARG A 105 10.13 -5.01 -14.06
C ARG A 105 9.77 -6.19 -14.95
N LEU A 106 8.80 -6.01 -15.84
CA LEU A 106 8.43 -6.98 -16.86
C LEU A 106 9.55 -7.11 -17.89
N ALA A 107 9.75 -8.30 -18.42
CA ALA A 107 10.68 -8.52 -19.52
C ALA A 107 10.35 -7.61 -20.69
N ASN A 108 11.37 -7.24 -21.50
CA ASN A 108 11.22 -6.25 -22.56
C ASN A 108 10.17 -6.65 -23.59
N SER A 109 9.33 -5.67 -23.96
CA SER A 109 8.41 -5.75 -25.09
C SER A 109 8.94 -4.87 -26.24
N SER A 110 8.94 -5.38 -27.45
CA SER A 110 9.38 -4.63 -28.64
C SER A 110 8.48 -3.42 -28.98
N SER A 111 7.23 -3.44 -28.51
CA SER A 111 6.23 -2.38 -28.75
C SER A 111 5.99 -1.48 -27.53
N GLY A 112 6.71 -1.71 -26.41
CA GLY A 112 6.42 -1.12 -25.11
C GLY A 112 5.23 -1.79 -24.42
N TRP A 113 4.94 -1.36 -23.20
CA TRP A 113 3.85 -1.87 -22.38
C TRP A 113 2.73 -0.81 -22.24
N PRO A 114 1.45 -1.22 -22.26
CA PRO A 114 0.38 -0.32 -21.84
C PRO A 114 0.62 0.09 -20.38
N ALA A 115 0.42 1.36 -20.05
CA ALA A 115 0.64 1.87 -18.72
C ALA A 115 -0.56 2.70 -18.26
N LEU A 116 -0.90 2.62 -16.96
CA LEU A 116 -1.97 3.43 -16.37
C LEU A 116 -1.54 4.88 -16.24
N THR A 117 -2.51 5.78 -16.41
CA THR A 117 -2.36 7.17 -15.99
C THR A 117 -2.41 7.23 -14.47
N LEU A 118 -1.42 7.92 -13.88
CA LEU A 118 -1.29 8.07 -12.44
C LEU A 118 -1.94 9.39 -11.98
N GLY A 119 -2.90 9.28 -11.07
CA GLY A 119 -3.64 10.41 -10.49
C GLY A 119 -2.98 10.96 -9.22
N ASP A 120 -3.44 12.12 -8.80
CA ASP A 120 -2.98 12.80 -7.58
C ASP A 120 -3.83 12.38 -6.37
N SER A 121 -3.35 11.39 -5.63
CA SER A 121 -4.05 10.90 -4.43
C SER A 121 -4.06 11.89 -3.26
N THR A 122 -3.30 13.00 -3.32
CA THR A 122 -3.31 14.03 -2.27
C THR A 122 -4.54 14.94 -2.34
N LYS A 123 -5.25 14.94 -3.48
CA LYS A 123 -6.45 15.76 -3.75
C LYS A 123 -7.76 14.99 -3.59
N LEU A 124 -7.70 13.76 -3.11
CA LEU A 124 -8.90 12.94 -2.92
C LEU A 124 -9.88 13.57 -1.93
N ARG A 125 -11.16 13.32 -2.15
CA ARG A 125 -12.24 13.73 -1.26
C ARG A 125 -13.13 12.53 -0.94
N VAL A 126 -13.57 12.46 0.29
CA VAL A 126 -14.58 11.47 0.72
C VAL A 126 -15.84 11.62 -0.14
N GLY A 127 -16.39 10.50 -0.59
CA GLY A 127 -17.52 10.44 -1.49
C GLY A 127 -17.16 10.40 -2.98
N GLN A 128 -15.89 10.57 -3.38
CA GLN A 128 -15.47 10.36 -4.76
C GLN A 128 -15.64 8.88 -5.16
N MET A 129 -16.02 8.64 -6.41
CA MET A 129 -16.07 7.30 -7.00
C MET A 129 -14.70 6.65 -6.94
N ALA A 130 -14.69 5.39 -6.58
CA ALA A 130 -13.51 4.52 -6.54
C ALA A 130 -13.86 3.19 -7.23
N ILE A 131 -12.97 2.73 -8.12
CA ILE A 131 -13.16 1.51 -8.91
C ILE A 131 -11.90 0.65 -8.70
N ALA A 132 -12.06 -0.53 -8.10
CA ALA A 132 -10.97 -1.48 -7.99
C ALA A 132 -11.01 -2.45 -9.17
N ILE A 133 -9.86 -2.69 -9.77
CA ILE A 133 -9.67 -3.68 -10.83
C ILE A 133 -8.67 -4.71 -10.33
N GLY A 134 -9.03 -5.99 -10.41
CA GLY A 134 -8.16 -7.11 -10.10
C GLY A 134 -8.11 -8.09 -11.26
N ASN A 135 -7.05 -8.88 -11.31
CA ASN A 135 -6.89 -9.98 -12.26
C ASN A 135 -6.39 -11.25 -11.54
N PRO A 136 -7.23 -11.82 -10.64
CA PRO A 136 -6.78 -12.86 -9.71
C PRO A 136 -6.34 -14.17 -10.38
N ILE A 137 -6.80 -14.43 -11.60
CA ILE A 137 -6.60 -15.72 -12.28
C ILE A 137 -5.94 -15.54 -13.67
N GLY A 138 -5.69 -14.30 -14.09
CA GLY A 138 -5.03 -14.01 -15.39
C GLY A 138 -5.93 -14.07 -16.62
N PHE A 139 -7.19 -14.53 -16.51
CA PHE A 139 -8.10 -14.72 -17.64
C PHE A 139 -9.23 -13.71 -17.74
N SER A 140 -9.60 -13.09 -16.61
CA SER A 140 -10.67 -12.09 -16.58
C SER A 140 -10.48 -11.13 -15.43
N HIS A 141 -10.80 -9.87 -15.67
CA HIS A 141 -10.77 -8.86 -14.62
C HIS A 141 -11.97 -9.02 -13.68
N SER A 142 -11.70 -8.80 -12.40
CA SER A 142 -12.72 -8.63 -11.38
C SER A 142 -12.84 -7.14 -11.06
N VAL A 143 -14.01 -6.57 -11.24
CA VAL A 143 -14.29 -5.15 -11.07
C VAL A 143 -15.22 -4.95 -9.89
N SER A 144 -14.91 -3.99 -9.04
CA SER A 144 -15.79 -3.53 -7.98
C SER A 144 -15.77 -2.01 -7.94
N ALA A 145 -16.93 -1.38 -7.79
CA ALA A 145 -17.07 0.07 -7.70
C ALA A 145 -17.75 0.47 -6.38
N GLY A 146 -17.35 1.62 -5.88
CA GLY A 146 -17.85 2.22 -4.64
C GLY A 146 -17.34 3.64 -4.52
N VAL A 147 -17.05 4.09 -3.30
CA VAL A 147 -16.57 5.43 -3.00
C VAL A 147 -15.36 5.43 -2.08
N VAL A 148 -14.61 6.52 -2.07
CA VAL A 148 -13.66 6.85 -1.00
C VAL A 148 -14.47 7.12 0.27
N SER A 149 -14.42 6.20 1.25
CA SER A 149 -15.22 6.28 2.49
C SER A 149 -14.54 7.12 3.57
N ALA A 150 -13.20 7.08 3.66
CA ALA A 150 -12.41 7.90 4.57
C ALA A 150 -10.97 8.06 4.09
N LEU A 151 -10.29 9.10 4.60
CA LEU A 151 -8.90 9.42 4.32
C LEU A 151 -8.14 9.68 5.62
N GLY A 152 -6.80 9.65 5.56
CA GLY A 152 -5.94 10.00 6.70
C GLY A 152 -5.96 9.00 7.85
N ARG A 153 -6.35 7.75 7.61
CA ARG A 153 -6.27 6.66 8.58
C ARG A 153 -4.94 5.93 8.49
N SER A 154 -4.57 5.20 9.55
CA SER A 154 -3.40 4.33 9.57
C SER A 154 -3.83 2.87 9.67
N LEU A 155 -3.13 1.99 8.96
CA LEU A 155 -3.33 0.55 8.96
C LEU A 155 -2.04 -0.14 9.44
N PRO A 156 -2.11 -1.10 10.39
CA PRO A 156 -0.92 -1.88 10.77
C PRO A 156 -0.34 -2.62 9.56
N SER A 157 0.97 -2.49 9.31
CA SER A 157 1.66 -3.29 8.31
C SER A 157 2.22 -4.59 8.89
N ARG A 158 2.65 -5.50 8.02
CA ARG A 158 3.34 -6.74 8.42
C ARG A 158 4.69 -6.47 9.11
N SER A 159 5.32 -5.32 8.85
CA SER A 159 6.56 -4.89 9.50
C SER A 159 6.35 -4.34 10.92
N GLY A 160 5.10 -4.21 11.39
CA GLY A 160 4.74 -3.60 12.66
C GLY A 160 4.69 -2.07 12.65
N ARG A 161 5.09 -1.42 11.54
CA ARG A 161 4.90 0.03 11.35
C ARG A 161 3.51 0.30 10.77
N PRO A 162 2.81 1.37 11.18
CA PRO A 162 1.57 1.75 10.53
C PRO A 162 1.84 2.25 9.10
N ILE A 163 0.95 1.90 8.18
CA ILE A 163 0.87 2.53 6.86
C ILE A 163 -0.04 3.74 7.03
N ASP A 164 0.51 4.93 6.91
CA ASP A 164 -0.23 6.17 7.11
C ASP A 164 -0.98 6.63 5.86
N ASN A 165 -1.96 7.52 6.08
CA ASN A 165 -2.78 8.15 5.03
C ASN A 165 -3.55 7.15 4.14
N ILE A 166 -3.84 5.96 4.62
CA ILE A 166 -4.59 4.95 3.88
C ILE A 166 -5.91 5.49 3.34
N ILE A 167 -6.22 5.14 2.10
CA ILE A 167 -7.54 5.35 1.49
C ILE A 167 -8.45 4.22 1.99
N GLN A 168 -9.50 4.56 2.73
CA GLN A 168 -10.57 3.63 3.03
C GLN A 168 -11.65 3.72 1.97
N THR A 169 -12.17 2.58 1.53
CA THR A 169 -13.22 2.48 0.51
C THR A 169 -14.22 1.39 0.89
N ASP A 170 -15.44 1.48 0.39
CA ASP A 170 -16.46 0.43 0.45
C ASP A 170 -16.45 -0.50 -0.77
N VAL A 171 -15.52 -0.27 -1.70
CA VAL A 171 -15.27 -1.17 -2.82
C VAL A 171 -15.01 -2.59 -2.30
N ALA A 172 -15.67 -3.58 -2.88
CA ALA A 172 -15.49 -4.97 -2.50
C ALA A 172 -14.09 -5.46 -2.92
N LEU A 173 -13.15 -5.44 -1.98
CA LEU A 173 -11.84 -6.04 -2.15
C LEU A 173 -11.90 -7.51 -1.72
N ASN A 174 -11.53 -8.40 -2.64
CA ASN A 174 -11.47 -9.84 -2.41
C ASN A 174 -10.04 -10.35 -2.60
N PRO A 175 -9.71 -11.55 -2.08
CA PRO A 175 -8.45 -12.20 -2.41
C PRO A 175 -8.23 -12.23 -3.93
N GLY A 176 -7.07 -11.74 -4.36
CA GLY A 176 -6.73 -11.57 -5.78
C GLY A 176 -6.79 -10.13 -6.30
N ASN A 177 -7.54 -9.22 -5.67
CA ASN A 177 -7.50 -7.79 -6.01
C ASN A 177 -6.31 -7.06 -5.36
N SER A 178 -5.64 -7.68 -4.37
CA SER A 178 -4.45 -7.13 -3.72
C SER A 178 -3.34 -6.85 -4.73
N GLY A 179 -2.74 -5.68 -4.67
CA GLY A 179 -1.74 -5.17 -5.61
C GLY A 179 -2.33 -4.52 -6.86
N GLY A 180 -3.63 -4.69 -7.12
CA GLY A 180 -4.32 -4.03 -8.22
C GLY A 180 -4.57 -2.55 -7.98
N PRO A 181 -4.90 -1.79 -9.03
CA PRO A 181 -5.16 -0.36 -8.93
C PRO A 181 -6.53 -0.06 -8.29
N LEU A 182 -6.58 1.00 -7.50
CA LEU A 182 -7.80 1.74 -7.21
C LEU A 182 -7.84 2.93 -8.17
N MET A 183 -8.90 3.03 -8.96
CA MET A 183 -9.06 4.06 -10.00
C MET A 183 -10.09 5.11 -9.58
N ASN A 184 -9.96 6.33 -10.09
CA ASN A 184 -11.01 7.35 -10.01
C ASN A 184 -11.91 7.31 -11.27
N SER A 185 -12.92 8.17 -11.30
CA SER A 185 -13.85 8.29 -12.44
C SER A 185 -13.23 8.88 -13.72
N ALA A 186 -12.03 9.44 -13.65
CA ALA A 186 -11.29 9.93 -14.82
C ALA A 186 -10.38 8.83 -15.43
N GLY A 187 -10.40 7.60 -14.89
CA GLY A 187 -9.52 6.51 -15.34
C GLY A 187 -8.08 6.66 -14.89
N GLU A 188 -7.82 7.36 -13.79
CA GLU A 188 -6.51 7.52 -13.20
C GLU A 188 -6.36 6.64 -11.98
N ALA A 189 -5.21 5.96 -11.82
CA ALA A 189 -4.90 5.21 -10.61
C ALA A 189 -4.63 6.17 -9.44
N ILE A 190 -5.33 5.96 -8.33
CA ILE A 190 -5.24 6.78 -7.11
C ILE A 190 -4.69 6.02 -5.91
N GLY A 191 -4.59 4.70 -6.01
CA GLY A 191 -4.06 3.85 -4.93
C GLY A 191 -3.77 2.43 -5.39
N VAL A 192 -3.17 1.66 -4.49
CA VAL A 192 -2.86 0.23 -4.62
C VAL A 192 -3.71 -0.52 -3.61
N ASN A 193 -4.59 -1.39 -4.06
CA ASN A 193 -5.46 -2.19 -3.19
C ASN A 193 -4.61 -3.14 -2.33
N THR A 194 -4.82 -3.16 -1.00
CA THR A 194 -3.92 -3.93 -0.15
C THR A 194 -4.62 -4.87 0.82
N ALA A 195 -5.59 -4.42 1.58
CA ALA A 195 -6.14 -5.22 2.67
C ALA A 195 -7.64 -5.02 2.87
N ILE A 196 -8.22 -6.03 3.52
CA ILE A 196 -9.56 -5.98 4.12
C ILE A 196 -9.43 -6.29 5.62
N ILE A 197 -10.31 -5.73 6.44
CA ILE A 197 -10.45 -6.17 7.83
C ILE A 197 -11.24 -7.48 7.81
N GLN A 198 -10.62 -8.59 8.25
CA GLN A 198 -11.29 -9.86 8.36
C GLN A 198 -12.54 -9.73 9.27
N GLY A 199 -13.68 -10.16 8.74
CA GLY A 199 -14.96 -10.08 9.46
C GLY A 199 -15.71 -8.76 9.34
N ALA A 200 -15.13 -7.72 8.71
CA ALA A 200 -15.84 -6.49 8.38
C ALA A 200 -16.24 -6.49 6.89
N GLN A 201 -17.51 -6.23 6.62
CA GLN A 201 -18.01 -6.07 5.25
C GLN A 201 -18.00 -4.59 4.87
N GLY A 202 -17.66 -4.29 3.60
CA GLY A 202 -17.67 -2.92 3.08
C GLY A 202 -16.56 -2.03 3.63
N ILE A 203 -15.45 -2.62 4.10
CA ILE A 203 -14.27 -1.88 4.54
C ILE A 203 -13.05 -2.45 3.83
N GLY A 204 -12.63 -1.76 2.78
CA GLY A 204 -11.40 -2.01 2.03
C GLY A 204 -10.39 -0.90 2.26
N PHE A 205 -9.11 -1.20 2.03
CA PHE A 205 -8.02 -0.27 2.19
C PHE A 205 -7.10 -0.30 0.97
N SER A 206 -6.63 0.88 0.57
CA SER A 206 -5.65 1.02 -0.49
C SER A 206 -4.54 1.97 -0.05
N VAL A 207 -3.30 1.63 -0.38
CA VAL A 207 -2.16 2.51 -0.19
C VAL A 207 -2.26 3.65 -1.19
N PRO A 208 -2.20 4.94 -0.78
CA PRO A 208 -2.28 6.06 -1.71
C PRO A 208 -1.18 6.00 -2.77
N LEU A 209 -1.51 6.39 -4.00
CA LEU A 209 -0.53 6.39 -5.07
C LEU A 209 0.67 7.32 -4.81
N ALA A 210 0.46 8.43 -4.08
CA ALA A 210 1.56 9.30 -3.64
C ALA A 210 2.60 8.54 -2.79
N THR A 211 2.15 7.66 -1.90
CA THR A 211 3.03 6.77 -1.12
C THR A 211 3.72 5.76 -2.02
N ALA A 212 2.99 5.10 -2.93
CA ALA A 212 3.57 4.13 -3.86
C ALA A 212 4.63 4.79 -4.77
N ASN A 213 4.36 5.97 -5.30
CA ASN A 213 5.31 6.72 -6.14
C ASN A 213 6.58 7.11 -5.37
N TRP A 214 6.45 7.49 -4.10
CA TRP A 214 7.62 7.75 -3.26
C TRP A 214 8.46 6.49 -3.07
N VAL A 215 7.85 5.35 -2.76
CA VAL A 215 8.53 4.04 -2.63
C VAL A 215 9.24 3.67 -3.93
N VAL A 216 8.55 3.76 -5.07
CA VAL A 216 9.12 3.49 -6.40
C VAL A 216 10.35 4.37 -6.67
N SER A 217 10.25 5.67 -6.35
CA SER A 217 11.38 6.62 -6.51
C SER A 217 12.58 6.23 -5.65
N GLU A 218 12.37 5.83 -4.39
CA GLU A 218 13.45 5.39 -3.50
C GLU A 218 14.10 4.09 -4.01
N ILE A 219 13.30 3.11 -4.43
CA ILE A 219 13.80 1.84 -4.99
C ILE A 219 14.63 2.10 -6.26
N LEU A 220 14.13 2.90 -7.20
CA LEU A 220 14.84 3.20 -8.45
C LEU A 220 16.13 4.01 -8.24
N THR A 221 16.16 4.87 -7.22
CA THR A 221 17.29 5.76 -6.96
C THR A 221 18.37 5.11 -6.09
N ARG A 222 17.96 4.28 -5.11
CA ARG A 222 18.83 3.75 -4.05
C ARG A 222 18.84 2.23 -3.96
N GLY A 223 18.01 1.54 -4.73
CA GLY A 223 17.83 0.09 -4.67
C GLY A 223 16.95 -0.39 -3.52
N SER A 224 16.62 0.45 -2.56
CA SER A 224 15.79 0.11 -1.40
C SER A 224 15.22 1.34 -0.72
N VAL A 225 14.14 1.14 0.05
CA VAL A 225 13.57 2.20 0.90
C VAL A 225 14.26 2.19 2.25
N LEU A 226 15.13 3.17 2.49
CA LEU A 226 15.80 3.32 3.79
C LEU A 226 14.92 4.12 4.73
N ARG A 227 14.61 3.52 5.89
CA ARG A 227 13.84 4.17 6.95
C ARG A 227 14.70 4.37 8.21
N PRO A 228 14.48 5.45 8.96
CA PRO A 228 15.13 5.64 10.25
C PRO A 228 14.83 4.46 11.17
N TYR A 229 15.86 3.86 11.72
CA TYR A 229 15.80 2.69 12.57
C TYR A 229 16.45 2.99 13.92
N VAL A 230 15.71 2.76 15.00
CA VAL A 230 16.19 2.96 16.37
C VAL A 230 16.64 1.67 17.06
N GLY A 231 16.13 0.50 16.63
CA GLY A 231 16.52 -0.80 17.17
C GLY A 231 15.85 -1.13 18.50
N VAL A 232 14.55 -0.83 18.63
CA VAL A 232 13.76 -1.25 19.79
C VAL A 232 12.55 -2.07 19.35
N VAL A 233 12.17 -3.03 20.17
CA VAL A 233 10.85 -3.66 20.17
C VAL A 233 10.05 -2.96 21.28
N ALA A 234 8.98 -2.27 20.91
CA ALA A 234 8.23 -1.48 21.87
C ALA A 234 6.72 -1.54 21.57
N ALA A 235 5.91 -1.18 22.55
CA ALA A 235 4.46 -1.13 22.41
C ALA A 235 3.87 0.05 23.17
N THR A 236 2.72 0.54 22.68
CA THR A 236 1.89 1.49 23.41
C THR A 236 1.19 0.76 24.56
N VAL A 237 1.41 1.19 25.79
CA VAL A 237 0.87 0.55 26.99
C VAL A 237 0.24 1.60 27.91
N ALA A 238 -0.88 1.24 28.53
CA ALA A 238 -1.47 2.07 29.58
C ALA A 238 -0.50 2.18 30.78
N ALA A 239 -0.25 3.39 31.23
CA ALA A 239 0.74 3.67 32.27
C ALA A 239 0.16 4.50 33.45
N PRO A 240 -0.92 4.03 34.12
CA PRO A 240 -1.56 4.76 35.17
C PRO A 240 -0.64 4.99 36.38
N SER A 241 0.32 4.11 36.64
CA SER A 241 1.33 4.23 37.67
C SER A 241 2.31 5.40 37.43
N LEU A 242 2.39 5.91 36.23
CA LEU A 242 3.23 7.05 35.84
C LEU A 242 2.44 8.36 35.71
N ALA A 243 1.17 8.43 36.15
CA ALA A 243 0.31 9.60 36.00
C ALA A 243 0.90 10.90 36.57
N SER A 244 1.64 10.83 37.68
CA SER A 244 2.34 11.99 38.25
C SER A 244 3.50 12.45 37.36
N LEU A 245 4.25 11.52 36.79
CA LEU A 245 5.37 11.80 35.89
C LEU A 245 4.85 12.32 34.54
N GLN A 246 3.78 11.72 34.02
CA GLN A 246 3.12 12.18 32.80
C GLN A 246 2.69 13.65 32.91
N ARG A 247 2.05 14.02 34.01
CA ARG A 247 1.68 15.44 34.31
C ARG A 247 2.90 16.34 34.36
N ARG A 248 3.99 15.91 35.00
CA ARG A 248 5.24 16.69 35.13
C ARG A 248 5.91 16.88 33.74
N LEU A 249 5.78 15.92 32.84
CA LEU A 249 6.31 15.96 31.48
C LEU A 249 5.34 16.58 30.46
N GLY A 250 4.16 17.05 30.89
CA GLY A 250 3.18 17.66 30.02
C GLY A 250 2.44 16.69 29.09
N LEU A 251 2.47 15.38 29.38
CA LEU A 251 1.80 14.37 28.59
C LEU A 251 0.30 14.37 28.87
N GLN A 252 -0.51 14.49 27.81
CA GLN A 252 -1.98 14.53 27.90
C GLN A 252 -2.62 13.14 27.84
N SER A 253 -1.84 12.09 27.58
CA SER A 253 -2.31 10.72 27.37
C SER A 253 -2.08 9.84 28.60
N ASN A 254 -2.95 8.85 28.80
CA ASN A 254 -2.78 7.80 29.80
C ASN A 254 -1.91 6.62 29.30
N THR A 255 -1.38 6.71 28.09
CA THR A 255 -0.51 5.70 27.49
C THR A 255 0.91 6.23 27.32
N LEU A 256 1.88 5.34 27.26
CA LEU A 256 3.29 5.61 26.95
C LEU A 256 3.86 4.46 26.09
N VAL A 257 5.01 4.70 25.49
CA VAL A 257 5.75 3.68 24.73
C VAL A 257 6.68 2.94 25.68
N ARG A 258 6.43 1.64 25.89
CA ARG A 258 7.29 0.78 26.69
C ARG A 258 8.20 -0.05 25.80
N VAL A 259 9.50 0.00 26.05
CA VAL A 259 10.50 -0.84 25.41
C VAL A 259 10.40 -2.26 25.99
N ALA A 260 10.08 -3.23 25.16
CA ALA A 260 10.05 -4.64 25.53
C ALA A 260 11.45 -5.26 25.39
N ASP A 261 12.13 -4.96 24.27
CA ASP A 261 13.45 -5.47 23.95
C ASP A 261 14.25 -4.48 23.10
N VAL A 262 15.57 -4.64 23.05
CA VAL A 262 16.48 -3.79 22.27
C VAL A 262 17.39 -4.67 21.43
N ASP A 263 17.50 -4.37 20.14
CA ASP A 263 18.49 -5.02 19.28
C ASP A 263 19.90 -4.78 19.84
N PRO A 264 20.62 -5.84 20.27
CA PRO A 264 21.92 -5.67 20.93
C PRO A 264 22.98 -5.01 20.04
N ASN A 265 22.82 -5.09 18.71
CA ASN A 265 23.68 -4.44 17.72
C ASN A 265 23.06 -3.15 17.16
N GLY A 266 21.92 -2.74 17.68
CA GLY A 266 21.15 -1.61 17.22
C GLY A 266 21.57 -0.27 17.82
N PRO A 267 21.11 0.85 17.22
CA PRO A 267 21.40 2.21 17.66
C PRO A 267 21.01 2.49 19.11
N SER A 268 19.87 1.97 19.56
CA SER A 268 19.35 2.17 20.92
C SER A 268 20.22 1.48 21.98
N ALA A 269 20.72 0.27 21.70
CA ALA A 269 21.64 -0.40 22.60
C ALA A 269 22.95 0.37 22.76
N ALA A 270 23.50 0.87 21.63
CA ALA A 270 24.70 1.70 21.64
C ALA A 270 24.51 3.00 22.43
N ALA A 271 23.30 3.57 22.42
CA ALA A 271 22.95 4.77 23.19
C ALA A 271 22.58 4.49 24.67
N GLY A 272 22.46 3.22 25.07
CA GLY A 272 22.16 2.81 26.45
C GLY A 272 20.67 2.70 26.80
N ILE A 273 19.77 2.64 25.80
CA ILE A 273 18.36 2.27 26.00
C ILE A 273 18.30 0.77 26.35
N ARG A 274 17.38 0.40 27.24
CA ARG A 274 17.24 -0.98 27.77
C ARG A 274 15.80 -1.45 27.70
N GLY A 275 15.60 -2.76 27.68
CA GLY A 275 14.29 -3.35 27.94
C GLY A 275 13.73 -2.88 29.27
N GLY A 276 12.45 -2.53 29.29
CA GLY A 276 11.77 -1.95 30.46
C GLY A 276 11.75 -0.41 30.50
N ASP A 277 12.57 0.29 29.72
CA ASP A 277 12.51 1.76 29.62
C ASP A 277 11.16 2.22 29.03
N TRP A 278 10.77 3.42 29.44
CA TRP A 278 9.60 4.11 28.88
C TRP A 278 10.07 5.29 28.04
N ILE A 279 9.82 5.26 26.74
CA ILE A 279 10.09 6.39 25.85
C ILE A 279 8.98 7.42 26.06
N VAL A 280 9.37 8.65 26.41
CA VAL A 280 8.44 9.73 26.75
C VAL A 280 8.58 10.96 25.86
N ALA A 281 9.70 11.14 25.16
CA ALA A 281 9.87 12.22 24.20
C ALA A 281 10.92 11.86 23.12
N LEU A 282 10.77 12.47 21.92
CA LEU A 282 11.76 12.53 20.85
C LEU A 282 12.06 14.00 20.53
N ASP A 283 13.35 14.39 20.53
CA ASP A 283 13.80 15.79 20.34
C ASP A 283 12.98 16.80 21.14
N GLY A 284 12.65 16.43 22.38
CA GLY A 284 11.85 17.25 23.30
C GLY A 284 10.35 17.26 23.03
N ARG A 285 9.86 16.60 21.97
CA ARG A 285 8.43 16.43 21.69
C ARG A 285 7.90 15.24 22.47
N PRO A 286 6.84 15.42 23.28
CA PRO A 286 6.22 14.33 24.01
C PRO A 286 5.75 13.20 23.09
N ILE A 287 5.97 11.95 23.51
CA ILE A 287 5.53 10.74 22.83
C ILE A 287 4.68 9.89 23.77
N SER A 288 3.48 9.56 23.36
CA SER A 288 2.53 8.76 24.16
C SER A 288 2.11 7.45 23.48
N SER A 289 2.48 7.27 22.19
CA SER A 289 2.14 6.09 21.41
C SER A 289 3.23 5.72 20.40
N MET A 290 3.19 4.48 19.93
CA MET A 290 4.04 4.02 18.83
C MET A 290 3.77 4.79 17.54
N ASP A 291 2.51 5.17 17.29
CA ASP A 291 2.14 5.93 16.10
C ASP A 291 2.79 7.31 16.08
N GLU A 292 2.77 8.03 17.24
CA GLU A 292 3.48 9.29 17.40
C GLU A 292 4.99 9.12 17.24
N MET A 293 5.56 8.05 17.81
CA MET A 293 6.98 7.73 17.66
C MET A 293 7.35 7.50 16.19
N TYR A 294 6.57 6.71 15.44
CA TYR A 294 6.83 6.47 14.02
C TYR A 294 6.68 7.74 13.17
N LYS A 295 5.68 8.57 13.48
CA LYS A 295 5.47 9.85 12.81
C LYS A 295 6.67 10.80 13.00
N GLU A 296 7.16 10.95 14.23
CA GLU A 296 8.33 11.78 14.49
C GLU A 296 9.62 11.22 13.87
N LEU A 297 9.82 9.90 13.90
CA LEU A 297 10.95 9.24 13.25
C LEU A 297 10.87 9.34 11.72
N GLY A 298 9.67 9.28 11.14
CA GLY A 298 9.46 9.40 9.70
C GLY A 298 9.94 10.73 9.10
N CYS A 299 10.02 11.78 9.94
CA CYS A 299 10.58 13.08 9.53
C CYS A 299 12.12 13.14 9.57
N LYS A 300 12.80 12.09 10.04
CA LYS A 300 14.26 12.05 10.18
C LYS A 300 14.91 11.34 8.99
N LYS A 301 16.20 11.59 8.82
CA LYS A 301 17.01 10.85 7.85
C LYS A 301 17.75 9.70 8.55
N PRO A 302 17.97 8.56 7.87
CA PRO A 302 18.96 7.60 8.30
C PRO A 302 20.31 8.29 8.58
N ASP A 303 21.11 7.76 9.51
CA ASP A 303 22.38 8.31 9.98
C ASP A 303 22.30 9.64 10.71
N SER A 304 21.13 10.29 10.82
CA SER A 304 20.97 11.46 11.71
C SER A 304 20.87 11.03 13.18
N SER A 305 21.10 11.96 14.08
CA SER A 305 20.92 11.71 15.52
C SER A 305 19.58 12.27 16.01
N VAL A 306 18.94 11.56 16.92
CA VAL A 306 17.73 11.97 17.61
C VAL A 306 17.94 11.88 19.12
N GLN A 307 17.40 12.84 19.88
CA GLN A 307 17.39 12.79 21.35
C GLN A 307 16.16 12.02 21.80
N ILE A 308 16.37 10.86 22.43
CA ILE A 308 15.28 10.07 23.02
C ILE A 308 15.31 10.25 24.53
N THR A 309 14.21 10.76 25.07
CA THR A 309 14.02 10.84 26.52
C THR A 309 13.34 9.56 26.99
N VAL A 310 14.00 8.85 27.90
CA VAL A 310 13.46 7.64 28.52
C VAL A 310 13.31 7.81 30.03
N VAL A 311 12.33 7.11 30.59
CA VAL A 311 12.16 6.93 32.04
C VAL A 311 12.51 5.51 32.41
N ARG A 312 13.45 5.33 33.32
CA ARG A 312 13.89 4.04 33.85
C ARG A 312 13.53 3.93 35.34
N ASP A 313 13.19 2.70 35.75
CA ASP A 313 12.85 2.40 37.15
C ASP A 313 11.78 3.36 37.75
N MET A 314 10.81 3.77 36.88
CA MET A 314 9.68 4.64 37.25
C MET A 314 10.05 6.04 37.75
N SER A 315 11.33 6.40 37.84
CA SER A 315 11.78 7.63 38.46
C SER A 315 12.91 8.36 37.71
N SER A 316 13.87 7.64 37.22
CA SER A 316 15.08 8.20 36.60
C SER A 316 14.83 8.59 35.14
N VAL A 317 15.09 9.84 34.76
CA VAL A 317 14.92 10.37 33.44
C VAL A 317 16.29 10.50 32.77
N PHE A 318 16.44 9.93 31.59
CA PHE A 318 17.65 10.00 30.77
C PHE A 318 17.33 10.62 29.41
N ASN A 319 18.20 11.51 28.93
CA ASN A 319 18.19 12.02 27.58
C ASN A 319 19.36 11.37 26.84
N LEU A 320 19.03 10.49 25.89
CA LEU A 320 19.99 9.68 25.18
C LEU A 320 20.05 10.09 23.72
N SER A 321 21.26 10.33 23.21
CA SER A 321 21.47 10.62 21.80
C SER A 321 21.60 9.31 21.03
N VAL A 322 20.65 9.05 20.16
CA VAL A 322 20.60 7.83 19.33
C VAL A 322 20.95 8.20 17.89
N LYS A 323 22.03 7.65 17.37
CA LYS A 323 22.35 7.76 15.93
C LYS A 323 21.48 6.77 15.17
N LEU A 324 20.53 7.25 14.38
CA LEU A 324 19.60 6.42 13.65
C LEU A 324 20.32 5.53 12.62
N GLY A 325 20.00 4.25 12.60
CA GLY A 325 20.39 3.38 11.51
C GLY A 325 19.45 3.54 10.30
N GLY A 326 19.83 2.96 9.16
CA GLY A 326 18.95 2.73 8.02
C GLY A 326 18.58 1.25 7.94
N LYS A 327 17.28 0.92 7.87
CA LYS A 327 16.84 -0.46 7.72
C LYS A 327 15.63 -0.53 6.79
#